data_467bf91d498ad121ffd20f78285b83ef
#
_entry.id   467bf91d498ad121ffd20f78285b83ef
#
_cell.length_a   1.000
_cell.length_b   1.000
_cell.length_c   1.000
_cell.angle_alpha   90.00
_cell.angle_beta   90.00
_cell.angle_gamma   90.00
#
_symmetry.space_group_name_H-M   'P 1'
#
loop_
_entity.id
_entity.type
_entity.pdbx_description
1 polymer ?
#
loop_
_entity_poly.entity_id
_entity_poly.type
_entity_poly.pdbx_seq_one_letter_code
_entity_poly.pdbx_strand_id
1 'polypeptide(L)'
;MIRFHLEQSGNELYTSHTGLALVGRCINTYTSLAARVCRVAGRGGSIAHADVLRSYVGLLCQGKSDFEAITGQREDRYFKDSLGIETAVPSTETLRQRMDNHAEPFRRVIDSCTVEMIGKSGAKASSLPSGHVPLDIDVFTMDNSNTKKEGVCRTYRTYHGYAPIAAYLGLEGWCLEVELRPGSQHSQKDFVPFLDRVIDKARQVTKKPILVRLDSGHDALETRVALRRHKRISFIVKWNPRREDLTSLQTLAFAEGRVDTPRDGKRVALTTICEKQVHEGKTYLFTRVLRVTERTVDKHGQYLLTPEVEVEGWWTNLHQPEEQVIRLYEGHGLMEQFHSEFKTDLDIERLPSGKFATNALVMSLATLAYNILRFIGQAGLMGDISPVRHPAKRRRLKTVIQELITLAARVVRKARRVILRFGRHCPGFEAFRLVYDRLLPA
;
A
#
# COMPACT_ATOMS: atom_id res chain seq x y z
N MET A 1 -32.63 -26.72 -20.19
CA MET A 1 -32.12 -26.02 -18.98
C MET A 1 -32.56 -26.86 -17.77
N ILE A 2 -31.64 -27.18 -16.86
CA ILE A 2 -31.96 -27.95 -15.64
C ILE A 2 -32.72 -27.00 -14.69
N ARG A 3 -33.83 -27.52 -14.11
CA ARG A 3 -34.59 -26.80 -13.09
C ARG A 3 -33.99 -27.07 -11.71
N PHE A 4 -33.66 -26.02 -10.97
CA PHE A 4 -33.15 -26.12 -9.60
C PHE A 4 -34.32 -26.08 -8.60
N HIS A 5 -34.23 -26.91 -7.57
CA HIS A 5 -35.06 -26.84 -6.37
C HIS A 5 -34.26 -26.12 -5.28
N LEU A 6 -34.90 -25.19 -4.56
CA LEU A 6 -34.24 -24.37 -3.53
C LEU A 6 -34.66 -24.89 -2.15
N GLU A 7 -33.65 -25.17 -1.32
CA GLU A 7 -33.86 -25.60 0.07
C GLU A 7 -32.93 -24.78 0.99
N GLN A 8 -33.42 -24.47 2.17
CA GLN A 8 -32.63 -23.89 3.25
C GLN A 8 -32.37 -24.95 4.31
N SER A 9 -31.09 -25.27 4.56
CA SER A 9 -30.73 -26.23 5.61
C SER A 9 -30.97 -25.64 7.01
N GLY A 10 -31.66 -26.37 7.87
CA GLY A 10 -31.83 -26.02 9.29
C GLY A 10 -30.64 -26.43 10.18
N ASN A 11 -29.78 -27.33 9.72
CA ASN A 11 -28.76 -28.01 10.56
C ASN A 11 -27.34 -27.81 10.08
N GLU A 12 -27.13 -27.24 8.89
CA GLU A 12 -25.84 -27.14 8.27
C GLU A 12 -25.39 -25.69 8.20
N LEU A 13 -24.14 -25.46 8.57
CA LEU A 13 -23.49 -24.15 8.44
C LEU A 13 -22.57 -24.15 7.24
N TYR A 14 -22.80 -23.27 6.30
CA TYR A 14 -21.95 -23.00 5.15
C TYR A 14 -21.34 -21.62 5.27
N THR A 15 -20.14 -21.45 4.75
CA THR A 15 -19.50 -20.14 4.59
C THR A 15 -19.01 -19.99 3.15
N SER A 16 -19.10 -18.78 2.62
CA SER A 16 -18.48 -18.41 1.35
C SER A 16 -17.12 -17.69 1.53
N HIS A 17 -16.65 -17.55 2.75
CA HIS A 17 -15.45 -16.77 3.08
C HIS A 17 -14.50 -17.53 4.00
N THR A 18 -14.16 -18.78 3.64
CA THR A 18 -13.27 -19.63 4.45
C THR A 18 -11.93 -18.98 4.73
N GLY A 19 -11.45 -18.09 3.85
CA GLY A 19 -10.19 -17.39 4.03
C GLY A 19 -10.13 -16.43 5.23
N LEU A 20 -11.26 -16.10 5.86
CA LEU A 20 -11.24 -15.35 7.12
C LEU A 20 -10.51 -16.10 8.24
N ALA A 21 -10.43 -17.45 8.17
CA ALA A 21 -9.59 -18.22 9.08
C ALA A 21 -8.10 -17.93 8.91
N LEU A 22 -7.63 -17.65 7.68
CA LEU A 22 -6.26 -17.21 7.42
C LEU A 22 -6.03 -15.80 7.98
N VAL A 23 -7.00 -14.90 7.80
CA VAL A 23 -6.95 -13.52 8.32
C VAL A 23 -6.85 -13.50 9.84
N GLY A 24 -7.75 -14.21 10.53
CA GLY A 24 -7.75 -14.27 12.00
C GLY A 24 -6.46 -14.90 12.55
N ARG A 25 -5.93 -15.93 11.88
CA ARG A 25 -4.64 -16.52 12.26
C ARG A 25 -3.48 -15.55 12.02
N CYS A 26 -3.43 -14.82 10.92
CA CYS A 26 -2.42 -13.78 10.70
C CYS A 26 -2.42 -12.74 11.83
N ILE A 27 -3.61 -12.26 12.23
CA ILE A 27 -3.74 -11.30 13.33
C ILE A 27 -3.20 -11.91 14.64
N ASN A 28 -3.58 -13.15 14.96
CA ASN A 28 -3.20 -13.79 16.23
C ASN A 28 -1.73 -14.18 16.29
N THR A 29 -1.16 -14.66 15.17
CA THR A 29 0.22 -15.15 15.13
C THR A 29 1.23 -14.01 15.01
N TYR A 30 0.91 -12.99 14.22
CA TYR A 30 1.88 -11.97 13.85
C TYR A 30 1.64 -10.59 14.49
N THR A 31 0.57 -10.42 15.27
CA THR A 31 0.31 -9.16 15.97
C THR A 31 -0.01 -9.35 17.44
N SER A 32 0.27 -8.34 18.24
CA SER A 32 -0.17 -8.23 19.64
C SER A 32 -1.42 -7.35 19.78
N LEU A 33 -2.34 -7.37 18.80
CA LEU A 33 -3.49 -6.46 18.70
C LEU A 33 -4.30 -6.38 20.00
N ALA A 34 -4.80 -7.52 20.51
CA ALA A 34 -5.67 -7.54 21.68
C ALA A 34 -4.99 -6.97 22.93
N ALA A 35 -3.73 -7.35 23.17
CA ALA A 35 -2.98 -6.86 24.32
C ALA A 35 -2.68 -5.36 24.25
N ARG A 36 -2.33 -4.86 23.04
CA ARG A 36 -2.06 -3.42 22.81
C ARG A 36 -3.33 -2.58 22.96
N VAL A 37 -4.45 -3.03 22.38
CA VAL A 37 -5.74 -2.35 22.48
C VAL A 37 -6.20 -2.29 23.94
N CYS A 38 -6.12 -3.40 24.68
CA CYS A 38 -6.46 -3.46 26.09
C CYS A 38 -5.63 -2.46 26.92
N ARG A 39 -4.35 -2.29 26.60
CA ARG A 39 -3.44 -1.36 27.31
C ARG A 39 -3.83 0.11 27.10
N VAL A 40 -4.29 0.50 25.90
CA VAL A 40 -4.55 1.92 25.60
C VAL A 40 -5.99 2.35 25.87
N ALA A 41 -6.96 1.41 25.84
CA ALA A 41 -8.39 1.72 25.97
C ALA A 41 -9.15 0.78 26.91
N GLY A 42 -8.47 -0.13 27.59
CA GLY A 42 -9.11 -1.20 28.36
C GLY A 42 -9.74 -2.28 27.48
N ARG A 43 -10.43 -3.23 28.10
CA ARG A 43 -11.08 -4.33 27.38
C ARG A 43 -12.28 -3.85 26.55
N GLY A 44 -12.96 -2.81 26.98
CA GLY A 44 -14.26 -2.40 26.50
C GLY A 44 -15.41 -2.97 27.36
N GLY A 45 -16.65 -2.62 27.00
CA GLY A 45 -17.84 -3.15 27.72
C GLY A 45 -18.20 -4.58 27.32
N SER A 46 -19.49 -4.85 27.03
CA SER A 46 -19.98 -6.17 26.60
C SER A 46 -19.34 -6.68 25.30
N ILE A 47 -18.90 -5.77 24.44
CA ILE A 47 -18.10 -6.09 23.24
C ILE A 47 -16.70 -5.55 23.43
N ALA A 48 -15.69 -6.41 23.32
CA ALA A 48 -14.30 -6.04 23.49
C ALA A 48 -13.84 -5.11 22.34
N HIS A 49 -13.00 -4.11 22.66
CA HIS A 49 -12.44 -3.20 21.65
C HIS A 49 -11.64 -3.92 20.56
N ALA A 50 -10.90 -4.97 20.95
CA ALA A 50 -10.17 -5.79 19.99
C ALA A 50 -11.10 -6.50 19.02
N ASP A 51 -12.28 -6.94 19.47
CA ASP A 51 -13.28 -7.62 18.63
C ASP A 51 -13.91 -6.67 17.61
N VAL A 52 -14.10 -5.39 17.98
CA VAL A 52 -14.56 -4.33 17.08
C VAL A 52 -13.55 -4.15 15.92
N LEU A 53 -12.26 -4.06 16.23
CA LEU A 53 -11.20 -3.88 15.22
C LEU A 53 -11.04 -5.12 14.35
N ARG A 54 -11.08 -6.34 14.95
CA ARG A 54 -11.03 -7.61 14.21
C ARG A 54 -12.20 -7.74 13.23
N SER A 55 -13.40 -7.35 13.67
CA SER A 55 -14.58 -7.37 12.82
C SER A 55 -14.42 -6.48 11.60
N TYR A 56 -13.88 -5.28 11.78
CA TYR A 56 -13.69 -4.37 10.66
C TYR A 56 -12.54 -4.80 9.71
N VAL A 57 -11.44 -5.33 10.23
CA VAL A 57 -10.40 -5.96 9.39
C VAL A 57 -10.98 -7.12 8.59
N GLY A 58 -11.86 -7.91 9.20
CA GLY A 58 -12.56 -9.00 8.50
C GLY A 58 -13.44 -8.51 7.35
N LEU A 59 -14.14 -7.38 7.51
CA LEU A 59 -14.90 -6.75 6.41
C LEU A 59 -13.96 -6.28 5.29
N LEU A 60 -12.90 -5.55 5.63
CA LEU A 60 -11.93 -5.06 4.64
C LEU A 60 -11.30 -6.20 3.83
N CYS A 61 -10.98 -7.34 4.48
CA CYS A 61 -10.48 -8.52 3.78
C CYS A 61 -11.52 -9.20 2.88
N GLN A 62 -12.80 -8.85 2.98
CA GLN A 62 -13.86 -9.23 2.05
C GLN A 62 -14.09 -8.18 0.94
N GLY A 63 -13.31 -7.10 0.91
CA GLY A 63 -13.53 -5.97 0.01
C GLY A 63 -14.78 -5.14 0.36
N LYS A 64 -15.06 -4.97 1.66
CA LYS A 64 -16.21 -4.20 2.18
C LYS A 64 -15.72 -3.18 3.18
N SER A 65 -15.99 -1.91 2.94
CA SER A 65 -15.54 -0.80 3.80
C SER A 65 -16.67 -0.13 4.58
N ASP A 66 -17.92 -0.27 4.14
CA ASP A 66 -19.05 0.35 4.78
C ASP A 66 -19.34 -0.30 6.15
N PHE A 67 -19.61 0.53 7.16
CA PHE A 67 -19.97 0.04 8.50
C PHE A 67 -21.25 -0.81 8.51
N GLU A 68 -22.19 -0.53 7.61
CA GLU A 68 -23.43 -1.30 7.49
C GLU A 68 -23.19 -2.76 7.06
N ALA A 69 -22.09 -3.03 6.38
CA ALA A 69 -21.73 -4.39 5.96
C ALA A 69 -21.56 -5.37 7.13
N ILE A 70 -21.34 -4.86 8.36
CA ILE A 70 -21.25 -5.69 9.57
C ILE A 70 -22.57 -6.35 9.95
N THR A 71 -23.71 -5.77 9.56
CA THR A 71 -25.04 -6.26 9.90
C THR A 71 -25.24 -7.71 9.45
N GLY A 72 -24.81 -8.04 8.25
CA GLY A 72 -24.88 -9.40 7.71
C GLY A 72 -23.92 -10.41 8.36
N GLN A 73 -22.99 -9.94 9.20
CA GLN A 73 -21.98 -10.80 9.87
C GLN A 73 -22.33 -11.08 11.34
N ARG A 74 -23.34 -10.40 11.90
CA ARG A 74 -23.62 -10.45 13.35
C ARG A 74 -23.99 -11.83 13.85
N GLU A 75 -24.78 -12.54 13.09
CA GLU A 75 -25.23 -13.90 13.40
C GLU A 75 -24.35 -14.98 12.76
N ASP A 76 -23.35 -14.58 11.94
CA ASP A 76 -22.44 -15.53 11.31
C ASP A 76 -21.41 -16.04 12.34
N ARG A 77 -21.68 -17.24 12.84
CA ARG A 77 -20.78 -17.90 13.78
C ARG A 77 -19.40 -18.18 13.19
N TYR A 78 -19.30 -18.45 11.88
CA TYR A 78 -18.02 -18.66 11.24
C TYR A 78 -17.21 -17.38 11.20
N PHE A 79 -17.81 -16.24 10.85
CA PHE A 79 -17.16 -14.94 10.90
C PHE A 79 -16.56 -14.67 12.29
N LYS A 80 -17.35 -14.88 13.34
CA LYS A 80 -16.90 -14.72 14.73
C LYS A 80 -15.69 -15.60 15.04
N ASP A 81 -15.82 -16.92 14.83
CA ASP A 81 -14.81 -17.91 15.21
C ASP A 81 -13.52 -17.77 14.39
N SER A 82 -13.64 -17.54 13.09
CA SER A 82 -12.51 -17.44 12.16
C SER A 82 -11.61 -16.24 12.46
N LEU A 83 -12.18 -15.12 12.87
CA LEU A 83 -11.45 -13.91 13.23
C LEU A 83 -10.96 -13.90 14.68
N GLY A 84 -11.31 -14.91 15.48
CA GLY A 84 -10.96 -14.96 16.90
C GLY A 84 -11.65 -13.87 17.72
N ILE A 85 -12.92 -13.57 17.40
CA ILE A 85 -13.77 -12.65 18.14
C ILE A 85 -14.26 -13.38 19.40
N GLU A 86 -13.88 -12.89 20.56
CA GLU A 86 -14.17 -13.54 21.84
C GLU A 86 -15.58 -13.26 22.36
N THR A 87 -15.99 -12.00 22.26
CA THR A 87 -17.29 -11.56 22.82
C THR A 87 -18.41 -11.67 21.80
N ALA A 88 -18.63 -10.64 20.99
CA ALA A 88 -19.66 -10.62 19.96
C ALA A 88 -19.22 -9.74 18.76
N VAL A 89 -19.78 -10.01 17.60
CA VAL A 89 -19.69 -9.12 16.45
C VAL A 89 -20.50 -7.85 16.75
N PRO A 90 -19.92 -6.63 16.59
CA PRO A 90 -20.62 -5.40 16.94
C PRO A 90 -21.80 -5.12 15.98
N SER A 91 -22.77 -4.32 16.44
CA SER A 91 -23.69 -3.67 15.53
C SER A 91 -22.98 -2.53 14.78
N THR A 92 -23.57 -2.08 13.68
CA THR A 92 -23.09 -0.90 12.92
C THR A 92 -22.86 0.29 13.83
N GLU A 93 -23.81 0.58 14.68
CA GLU A 93 -23.74 1.72 15.61
C GLU A 93 -22.61 1.53 16.65
N THR A 94 -22.48 0.34 17.23
CA THR A 94 -21.38 0.03 18.17
C THR A 94 -20.03 0.14 17.48
N LEU A 95 -19.91 -0.38 16.26
CA LEU A 95 -18.68 -0.29 15.45
C LEU A 95 -18.29 1.18 15.25
N ARG A 96 -19.23 1.99 14.75
CA ARG A 96 -19.03 3.42 14.49
C ARG A 96 -18.65 4.18 15.75
N GLN A 97 -19.45 4.06 16.83
CA GLN A 97 -19.20 4.77 18.08
C GLN A 97 -17.84 4.42 18.72
N ARG A 98 -17.48 3.13 18.71
CA ARG A 98 -16.18 2.71 19.27
C ARG A 98 -15.00 3.23 18.48
N MET A 99 -15.09 3.24 17.13
CA MET A 99 -14.06 3.80 16.28
C MET A 99 -13.98 5.31 16.42
N ASP A 100 -15.11 6.00 16.52
CA ASP A 100 -15.17 7.46 16.74
C ASP A 100 -14.54 7.87 18.08
N ASN A 101 -14.85 7.15 19.16
CA ASN A 101 -14.40 7.51 20.50
C ASN A 101 -12.93 7.20 20.77
N HIS A 102 -12.36 6.27 20.02
CA HIS A 102 -10.98 5.80 20.24
C HIS A 102 -10.12 5.86 18.96
N ALA A 103 -10.46 6.75 18.01
CA ALA A 103 -9.82 6.80 16.71
C ALA A 103 -8.30 6.89 16.80
N GLU A 104 -7.76 7.87 17.52
CA GLU A 104 -6.32 8.12 17.58
C GLU A 104 -5.55 7.03 18.36
N PRO A 105 -5.96 6.60 19.58
CA PRO A 105 -5.26 5.52 20.27
C PRO A 105 -5.30 4.20 19.49
N PHE A 106 -6.42 3.86 18.84
CA PHE A 106 -6.51 2.65 18.02
C PHE A 106 -5.63 2.76 16.77
N ARG A 107 -5.57 3.91 16.11
CA ARG A 107 -4.72 4.14 14.94
C ARG A 107 -3.26 3.83 15.27
N ARG A 108 -2.72 4.37 16.37
CA ARG A 108 -1.34 4.11 16.80
C ARG A 108 -1.08 2.62 17.07
N VAL A 109 -2.05 1.93 17.64
CA VAL A 109 -1.93 0.48 17.87
C VAL A 109 -1.89 -0.26 16.54
N ILE A 110 -2.80 0.05 15.60
CA ILE A 110 -2.87 -0.61 14.29
C ILE A 110 -1.60 -0.36 13.47
N ASP A 111 -1.08 0.87 13.46
CA ASP A 111 0.16 1.21 12.78
C ASP A 111 1.34 0.38 13.31
N SER A 112 1.41 0.19 14.64
CA SER A 112 2.41 -0.68 15.25
C SER A 112 2.21 -2.17 14.90
N CYS A 113 0.96 -2.64 14.90
CA CYS A 113 0.62 -4.03 14.53
C CYS A 113 0.93 -4.32 13.06
N THR A 114 0.78 -3.33 12.18
CA THR A 114 1.10 -3.46 10.76
C THR A 114 2.58 -3.78 10.54
N VAL A 115 3.49 -3.04 11.17
CA VAL A 115 4.93 -3.27 11.07
C VAL A 115 5.32 -4.58 11.75
N GLU A 116 4.72 -4.88 12.92
CA GLU A 116 4.92 -6.14 13.65
C GLU A 116 4.51 -7.35 12.78
N MET A 117 3.36 -7.27 12.10
CA MET A 117 2.88 -8.30 11.18
C MET A 117 3.86 -8.55 10.03
N ILE A 118 4.32 -7.50 9.35
CA ILE A 118 5.28 -7.64 8.25
C ILE A 118 6.58 -8.27 8.76
N GLY A 119 7.12 -7.78 9.87
CA GLY A 119 8.38 -8.27 10.43
C GLY A 119 8.32 -9.74 10.91
N LYS A 120 7.25 -10.11 11.65
CA LYS A 120 7.09 -11.46 12.19
C LYS A 120 6.65 -12.51 11.19
N SER A 121 5.95 -12.12 10.11
CA SER A 121 5.48 -13.06 9.09
C SER A 121 6.60 -13.66 8.23
N GLY A 122 7.84 -13.19 8.38
CA GLY A 122 8.93 -13.54 7.49
C GLY A 122 8.71 -13.02 6.05
N ALA A 123 7.97 -11.92 5.94
CA ALA A 123 7.70 -11.27 4.67
C ALA A 123 9.00 -10.89 3.96
N LYS A 124 9.14 -11.35 2.71
CA LYS A 124 10.32 -11.04 1.91
C LYS A 124 10.15 -9.64 1.31
N ALA A 125 11.02 -8.70 1.69
CA ALA A 125 11.19 -7.44 1.00
C ALA A 125 12.32 -7.58 -0.02
N SER A 126 11.96 -7.82 -1.29
CA SER A 126 12.91 -8.09 -2.36
C SER A 126 13.66 -6.84 -2.77
N SER A 127 14.95 -7.02 -3.09
CA SER A 127 15.83 -5.96 -3.54
C SER A 127 15.75 -5.76 -5.05
N LEU A 128 16.05 -4.55 -5.48
CA LEU A 128 16.39 -4.21 -6.87
C LEU A 128 17.74 -4.87 -7.27
N PRO A 129 18.08 -4.92 -8.57
CA PRO A 129 19.39 -5.41 -9.02
C PRO A 129 20.58 -4.66 -8.39
N SER A 130 20.38 -3.40 -7.98
CA SER A 130 21.37 -2.59 -7.26
C SER A 130 21.60 -3.03 -5.80
N GLY A 131 20.94 -4.08 -5.33
CA GLY A 131 21.01 -4.57 -3.94
C GLY A 131 20.16 -3.80 -2.93
N HIS A 132 19.60 -2.65 -3.30
CA HIS A 132 18.72 -1.84 -2.44
C HIS A 132 17.30 -2.39 -2.41
N VAL A 133 16.64 -2.31 -1.26
CA VAL A 133 15.20 -2.51 -1.15
C VAL A 133 14.51 -1.17 -1.48
N PRO A 134 13.62 -1.10 -2.48
CA PRO A 134 12.93 0.15 -2.79
C PRO A 134 11.95 0.52 -1.66
N LEU A 135 11.91 1.81 -1.34
CA LEU A 135 10.90 2.45 -0.50
C LEU A 135 10.26 3.55 -1.33
N ASP A 136 9.08 3.26 -1.82
CA ASP A 136 8.33 4.16 -2.69
C ASP A 136 7.31 4.95 -1.88
N ILE A 137 7.30 6.27 -2.03
CA ILE A 137 6.40 7.17 -1.31
C ILE A 137 5.72 8.08 -2.31
N ASP A 138 4.39 8.14 -2.24
CA ASP A 138 3.61 9.00 -3.12
C ASP A 138 2.25 9.39 -2.52
N VAL A 139 1.68 10.47 -3.03
CA VAL A 139 0.35 10.97 -2.71
C VAL A 139 -0.63 10.51 -3.76
N PHE A 140 -1.75 9.93 -3.33
CA PHE A 140 -2.85 9.59 -4.22
C PHE A 140 -4.15 10.26 -3.78
N THR A 141 -5.06 10.47 -4.71
CA THR A 141 -6.33 11.11 -4.43
C THR A 141 -7.46 10.09 -4.34
N MET A 142 -8.40 10.36 -3.43
CA MET A 142 -9.61 9.56 -3.21
C MET A 142 -10.84 10.45 -3.43
N ASP A 143 -11.72 10.05 -4.36
CA ASP A 143 -12.92 10.82 -4.66
C ASP A 143 -13.98 10.64 -3.58
N ASN A 144 -14.26 11.72 -2.87
CA ASN A 144 -15.35 11.83 -1.90
C ASN A 144 -16.27 13.02 -2.24
N SER A 145 -16.40 13.33 -3.53
CA SER A 145 -17.30 14.37 -4.02
C SER A 145 -18.74 14.13 -3.54
N ASN A 146 -19.49 15.20 -3.41
CA ASN A 146 -20.88 15.21 -2.94
C ASN A 146 -21.06 14.72 -1.48
N THR A 147 -20.00 14.80 -0.66
CA THR A 147 -20.08 14.52 0.78
C THR A 147 -19.65 15.74 1.59
N LYS A 148 -20.14 15.81 2.85
CA LYS A 148 -19.78 16.86 3.82
C LYS A 148 -18.84 16.32 4.91
N LYS A 149 -17.98 15.36 4.56
CA LYS A 149 -17.04 14.76 5.51
C LYS A 149 -15.92 15.73 5.86
N GLU A 150 -15.45 15.68 7.10
CA GLU A 150 -14.30 16.48 7.54
C GLU A 150 -13.06 16.21 6.70
N GLY A 151 -12.33 17.25 6.29
CA GLY A 151 -11.12 17.16 5.49
C GLY A 151 -11.34 16.95 3.98
N VAL A 152 -12.58 16.78 3.53
CA VAL A 152 -12.89 16.74 2.10
C VAL A 152 -12.75 18.14 1.51
N CYS A 153 -11.75 18.31 0.64
CA CYS A 153 -11.41 19.57 -0.03
C CYS A 153 -11.10 19.30 -1.50
N ARG A 154 -10.97 20.35 -2.30
CA ARG A 154 -10.57 20.23 -3.71
C ARG A 154 -9.14 19.68 -3.80
N THR A 155 -8.99 18.56 -4.47
CA THR A 155 -7.71 17.90 -4.74
C THR A 155 -6.99 18.50 -5.95
N TYR A 156 -5.70 18.16 -6.14
CA TYR A 156 -4.97 18.57 -7.35
C TYR A 156 -5.56 17.98 -8.66
N ARG A 157 -6.38 16.93 -8.57
CA ARG A 157 -7.14 16.36 -9.70
C ARG A 157 -8.52 17.02 -9.90
N THR A 158 -8.74 18.18 -9.27
CA THR A 158 -9.92 19.05 -9.45
C THR A 158 -11.25 18.58 -8.86
N TYR A 159 -11.36 17.36 -8.34
CA TYR A 159 -12.53 16.89 -7.61
C TYR A 159 -12.36 17.06 -6.08
N HIS A 160 -13.45 16.95 -5.33
CA HIS A 160 -13.42 17.02 -3.86
C HIS A 160 -13.14 15.65 -3.26
N GLY A 161 -12.20 15.59 -2.32
CA GLY A 161 -11.83 14.33 -1.70
C GLY A 161 -10.69 14.46 -0.71
N TYR A 162 -9.94 13.39 -0.55
CA TYR A 162 -8.74 13.31 0.27
C TYR A 162 -7.50 13.13 -0.61
N ALA A 163 -6.34 13.47 -0.06
CA ALA A 163 -5.03 13.27 -0.71
C ALA A 163 -4.06 12.52 0.24
N PRO A 164 -4.36 11.25 0.62
CA PRO A 164 -3.48 10.50 1.49
C PRO A 164 -2.11 10.26 0.86
N ILE A 165 -1.09 10.13 1.74
CA ILE A 165 0.25 9.71 1.36
C ILE A 165 0.51 8.30 1.82
N ALA A 166 1.15 7.48 0.98
CA ALA A 166 1.46 6.09 1.29
C ALA A 166 2.93 5.76 1.06
N ALA A 167 3.44 4.81 1.83
CA ALA A 167 4.81 4.30 1.71
C ALA A 167 4.81 2.78 1.55
N TYR A 168 5.46 2.30 0.47
CA TYR A 168 5.54 0.88 0.13
C TYR A 168 6.98 0.39 0.08
N LEU A 169 7.24 -0.77 0.70
CA LEU A 169 8.56 -1.37 0.82
C LEU A 169 8.68 -2.64 -0.02
N GLY A 170 9.78 -2.76 -0.76
CA GLY A 170 10.10 -3.94 -1.56
C GLY A 170 9.32 -4.04 -2.87
N LEU A 171 9.72 -4.96 -3.71
CA LEU A 171 9.04 -5.23 -5.00
C LEU A 171 7.64 -5.83 -4.80
N GLU A 172 7.38 -6.41 -3.65
CA GLU A 172 6.09 -6.94 -3.24
C GLU A 172 5.09 -5.84 -2.86
N GLY A 173 5.57 -4.63 -2.52
CA GLY A 173 4.75 -3.50 -2.14
C GLY A 173 4.12 -3.66 -0.75
N TRP A 174 4.92 -4.00 0.26
CA TRP A 174 4.46 -3.98 1.66
C TRP A 174 4.15 -2.56 2.09
N CYS A 175 2.91 -2.29 2.47
CA CYS A 175 2.51 -0.96 2.90
C CYS A 175 2.91 -0.70 4.36
N LEU A 176 3.86 0.23 4.57
CA LEU A 176 4.35 0.56 5.91
C LEU A 176 3.44 1.54 6.64
N GLU A 177 2.87 2.48 5.92
CA GLU A 177 1.99 3.53 6.44
C GLU A 177 1.16 4.15 5.33
N VAL A 178 -0.09 4.47 5.64
CA VAL A 178 -0.91 5.40 4.86
C VAL A 178 -1.41 6.47 5.83
N GLU A 179 -1.04 7.73 5.57
CA GLU A 179 -1.51 8.88 6.34
C GLU A 179 -2.61 9.60 5.57
N LEU A 180 -3.82 9.62 6.15
CA LEU A 180 -4.92 10.39 5.58
C LEU A 180 -4.61 11.88 5.66
N ARG A 181 -4.81 12.59 4.55
CA ARG A 181 -4.60 14.03 4.42
C ARG A 181 -5.81 14.70 3.81
N PRO A 182 -6.13 15.95 4.22
CA PRO A 182 -7.14 16.76 3.52
C PRO A 182 -6.82 16.89 2.03
N GLY A 183 -7.86 16.97 1.20
CA GLY A 183 -7.70 17.01 -0.26
C GLY A 183 -6.86 18.17 -0.78
N SER A 184 -6.85 19.32 -0.07
CA SER A 184 -6.07 20.51 -0.43
C SER A 184 -4.65 20.54 0.15
N GLN A 185 -4.25 19.50 0.92
CA GLN A 185 -2.92 19.50 1.54
C GLN A 185 -1.83 19.31 0.47
N HIS A 186 -0.89 20.25 0.42
CA HIS A 186 0.27 20.14 -0.46
C HIS A 186 1.16 18.96 -0.06
N SER A 187 1.75 18.26 -1.03
CA SER A 187 2.58 17.06 -0.80
C SER A 187 3.75 17.28 0.15
N GLN A 188 4.35 18.47 0.16
CA GLN A 188 5.47 18.84 1.05
C GLN A 188 5.05 19.13 2.50
N LYS A 189 3.78 19.47 2.75
CA LYS A 189 3.34 19.78 4.11
C LYS A 189 3.45 18.54 5.00
N ASP A 190 4.17 18.66 6.11
CA ASP A 190 4.41 17.57 7.08
C ASP A 190 5.09 16.31 6.47
N PHE A 191 5.80 16.50 5.33
CA PHE A 191 6.41 15.37 4.63
C PHE A 191 7.65 14.82 5.36
N VAL A 192 8.56 15.65 5.85
CA VAL A 192 9.77 15.17 6.52
C VAL A 192 9.46 14.32 7.76
N PRO A 193 8.54 14.71 8.67
CA PRO A 193 8.13 13.85 9.78
C PRO A 193 7.53 12.50 9.32
N PHE A 194 6.77 12.49 8.23
CA PHE A 194 6.27 11.25 7.63
C PHE A 194 7.41 10.38 7.09
N LEU A 195 8.34 10.96 6.34
CA LEU A 195 9.52 10.30 5.79
C LEU A 195 10.36 9.63 6.88
N ASP A 196 10.65 10.34 7.96
CA ASP A 196 11.43 9.82 9.09
C ASP A 196 10.74 8.59 9.70
N ARG A 197 9.42 8.67 9.97
CA ARG A 197 8.63 7.55 10.50
C ARG A 197 8.65 6.33 9.60
N VAL A 198 8.49 6.50 8.30
CA VAL A 198 8.44 5.34 7.38
C VAL A 198 9.81 4.74 7.15
N ILE A 199 10.90 5.51 7.19
CA ILE A 199 12.27 4.99 7.18
C ILE A 199 12.52 4.14 8.43
N ASP A 200 12.10 4.59 9.60
CA ASP A 200 12.24 3.84 10.85
C ASP A 200 11.42 2.53 10.83
N LYS A 201 10.21 2.57 10.27
CA LYS A 201 9.40 1.36 10.04
C LYS A 201 10.07 0.41 9.06
N ALA A 202 10.60 0.92 7.94
CA ALA A 202 11.31 0.11 6.95
C ALA A 202 12.52 -0.64 7.56
N ARG A 203 13.24 0.02 8.47
CA ARG A 203 14.39 -0.58 9.19
C ARG A 203 14.01 -1.68 10.18
N GLN A 204 12.77 -1.69 10.67
CA GLN A 204 12.27 -2.80 11.48
C GLN A 204 12.00 -4.04 10.62
N VAL A 205 11.70 -3.85 9.32
CA VAL A 205 11.41 -4.93 8.38
C VAL A 205 12.66 -5.45 7.67
N THR A 206 13.61 -4.56 7.28
CA THR A 206 14.82 -4.96 6.55
C THR A 206 16.09 -4.32 7.08
N LYS A 207 17.19 -5.09 7.03
CA LYS A 207 18.57 -4.60 7.33
C LYS A 207 19.36 -4.23 6.07
N LYS A 208 18.80 -4.46 4.88
CA LYS A 208 19.43 -4.13 3.61
C LYS A 208 19.46 -2.62 3.38
N PRO A 209 20.34 -2.12 2.49
CA PRO A 209 20.28 -0.73 2.03
C PRO A 209 18.92 -0.42 1.42
N ILE A 210 18.39 0.77 1.64
CA ILE A 210 17.09 1.21 1.15
C ILE A 210 17.30 2.29 0.09
N LEU A 211 16.54 2.21 -1.01
CA LEU A 211 16.44 3.25 -2.03
C LEU A 211 15.07 3.91 -1.93
N VAL A 212 15.04 5.15 -1.42
CA VAL A 212 13.83 5.98 -1.39
C VAL A 212 13.61 6.58 -2.78
N ARG A 213 12.40 6.41 -3.34
CA ARG A 213 12.00 7.00 -4.62
C ARG A 213 10.80 7.92 -4.42
N LEU A 214 10.93 9.15 -4.91
CA LEU A 214 9.92 10.19 -4.73
C LEU A 214 9.61 10.87 -6.07
N ASP A 215 8.36 11.25 -6.25
CA ASP A 215 7.94 12.07 -7.39
C ASP A 215 8.38 13.53 -7.27
N SER A 216 8.10 14.33 -8.30
CA SER A 216 8.46 15.75 -8.35
C SER A 216 7.66 16.63 -7.37
N GLY A 217 6.55 16.13 -6.84
CA GLY A 217 5.79 16.79 -5.77
C GLY A 217 6.57 16.87 -4.46
N HIS A 218 7.57 16.02 -4.28
CA HIS A 218 8.45 15.96 -3.11
C HIS A 218 9.83 16.57 -3.34
N ASP A 219 10.06 17.25 -4.47
CA ASP A 219 11.31 17.93 -4.75
C ASP A 219 11.43 19.22 -3.93
N ALA A 220 12.02 19.12 -2.75
CA ALA A 220 12.40 20.22 -1.89
C ALA A 220 13.79 20.00 -1.30
N LEU A 221 14.51 21.11 -1.04
CA LEU A 221 15.84 21.04 -0.42
C LEU A 221 15.77 20.36 0.95
N GLU A 222 14.76 20.70 1.76
CA GLU A 222 14.51 20.08 3.07
C GLU A 222 14.39 18.55 2.96
N THR A 223 13.64 18.04 1.97
CA THR A 223 13.49 16.60 1.71
C THR A 223 14.85 15.95 1.42
N ARG A 224 15.66 16.55 0.53
CA ARG A 224 16.97 16.02 0.18
C ARG A 224 17.94 16.03 1.36
N VAL A 225 17.91 17.06 2.18
CA VAL A 225 18.69 17.17 3.42
C VAL A 225 18.25 16.11 4.43
N ALA A 226 16.94 15.92 4.63
CA ALA A 226 16.40 14.89 5.52
C ALA A 226 16.86 13.48 5.09
N LEU A 227 16.75 13.14 3.81
CA LEU A 227 17.22 11.86 3.27
C LEU A 227 18.70 11.61 3.55
N ARG A 228 19.55 12.62 3.49
CA ARG A 228 20.99 12.50 3.77
C ARG A 228 21.34 12.29 5.24
N ARG A 229 20.44 12.61 6.17
CA ARG A 229 20.66 12.37 7.62
C ARG A 229 20.61 10.89 7.96
N HIS A 230 19.93 10.09 7.16
CA HIS A 230 19.74 8.66 7.42
C HIS A 230 20.88 7.82 6.85
N LYS A 231 21.56 7.03 7.70
CA LYS A 231 22.61 6.09 7.25
C LYS A 231 22.01 4.98 6.38
N ARG A 232 22.75 4.54 5.35
CA ARG A 232 22.34 3.44 4.44
C ARG A 232 21.02 3.71 3.71
N ILE A 233 20.68 4.98 3.50
CA ILE A 233 19.59 5.44 2.65
C ILE A 233 20.19 6.04 1.39
N SER A 234 19.84 5.47 0.26
CA SER A 234 19.99 6.06 -1.05
C SER A 234 18.67 6.64 -1.51
N PHE A 235 18.70 7.61 -2.40
CA PHE A 235 17.47 8.21 -2.89
C PHE A 235 17.53 8.59 -4.36
N ILE A 236 16.37 8.64 -4.99
CA ILE A 236 16.11 9.27 -6.28
C ILE A 236 14.83 10.10 -6.12
N VAL A 237 14.94 11.41 -6.29
CA VAL A 237 13.81 12.36 -6.26
C VAL A 237 13.66 12.96 -7.64
N LYS A 238 12.49 12.78 -8.28
CA LYS A 238 12.22 13.42 -9.58
C LYS A 238 12.31 14.93 -9.41
N TRP A 239 13.17 15.55 -10.22
CA TRP A 239 13.32 17.00 -10.21
C TRP A 239 12.07 17.70 -10.75
N ASN A 240 11.73 18.82 -10.14
CA ASN A 240 10.71 19.74 -10.60
C ASN A 240 11.36 20.99 -11.17
N PRO A 241 11.27 21.24 -12.47
CA PRO A 241 11.96 22.35 -13.14
C PRO A 241 11.56 23.74 -12.63
N ARG A 242 10.33 23.91 -12.14
CA ARG A 242 9.80 25.20 -11.64
C ARG A 242 10.11 26.35 -12.60
N ARG A 243 11.05 27.24 -12.19
CA ARG A 243 11.46 28.45 -12.93
C ARG A 243 12.90 28.35 -13.45
N GLU A 244 13.52 27.16 -13.46
CA GLU A 244 14.87 27.00 -13.97
C GLU A 244 14.91 27.22 -15.49
N ASP A 245 16.01 27.75 -16.00
CA ASP A 245 16.22 27.97 -17.42
C ASP A 245 16.52 26.63 -18.13
N LEU A 246 15.50 26.08 -18.77
CA LEU A 246 15.59 24.82 -19.50
C LEU A 246 16.49 24.90 -20.72
N THR A 247 16.64 26.10 -21.33
CA THR A 247 17.49 26.31 -22.50
C THR A 247 18.97 26.18 -22.14
N SER A 248 19.36 26.76 -21.01
CA SER A 248 20.72 26.59 -20.49
C SER A 248 21.03 25.15 -20.14
N LEU A 249 20.06 24.40 -19.54
CA LEU A 249 20.23 22.98 -19.22
C LEU A 249 20.30 22.12 -20.49
N GLN A 250 19.53 22.44 -21.54
CA GLN A 250 19.62 21.79 -22.84
C GLN A 250 21.00 21.99 -23.45
N THR A 251 21.47 23.24 -23.51
CA THR A 251 22.79 23.59 -24.08
C THR A 251 23.89 22.84 -23.34
N LEU A 252 23.89 22.85 -22.01
CA LEU A 252 24.83 22.13 -21.19
C LEU A 252 24.81 20.62 -21.48
N ALA A 253 23.64 20.02 -21.51
CA ALA A 253 23.51 18.57 -21.68
C ALA A 253 23.98 18.11 -23.06
N PHE A 254 23.73 18.88 -24.11
CA PHE A 254 24.26 18.54 -25.46
C PHE A 254 25.74 18.86 -25.65
N ALA A 255 26.32 19.81 -24.89
CA ALA A 255 27.73 20.15 -24.94
C ALA A 255 28.63 19.18 -24.14
N GLU A 256 28.20 18.82 -22.94
CA GLU A 256 29.02 18.05 -21.98
C GLU A 256 28.52 16.61 -21.76
N GLY A 257 27.29 16.31 -22.13
CA GLY A 257 26.65 15.02 -21.90
C GLY A 257 26.99 13.99 -23.00
N ARG A 258 26.65 12.74 -22.70
CA ARG A 258 26.63 11.68 -23.70
C ARG A 258 25.38 11.80 -24.55
N VAL A 259 25.56 11.98 -25.87
CA VAL A 259 24.46 12.14 -26.83
C VAL A 259 24.26 10.84 -27.61
N ASP A 260 22.99 10.40 -27.67
CA ASP A 260 22.55 9.25 -28.47
C ASP A 260 21.47 9.69 -29.46
N THR A 261 21.34 8.99 -30.58
CA THR A 261 20.31 9.22 -31.61
C THR A 261 19.53 7.93 -31.83
N PRO A 262 18.53 7.62 -30.95
CA PRO A 262 17.81 6.35 -31.00
C PRO A 262 17.02 6.13 -32.31
N ARG A 263 16.64 7.20 -33.02
CA ARG A 263 15.99 7.20 -34.33
C ARG A 263 16.16 8.55 -34.99
N ASP A 264 15.89 8.61 -36.31
CA ASP A 264 15.85 9.87 -37.04
C ASP A 264 14.93 10.88 -36.36
N GLY A 265 15.40 12.12 -36.30
CA GLY A 265 14.69 13.23 -35.68
C GLY A 265 14.54 13.14 -34.15
N LYS A 266 15.29 12.24 -33.47
CA LYS A 266 15.31 12.19 -32.00
C LYS A 266 16.75 12.11 -31.50
N ARG A 267 17.16 13.09 -30.68
CA ARG A 267 18.44 13.11 -29.96
C ARG A 267 18.18 13.06 -28.46
N VAL A 268 18.99 12.33 -27.73
CA VAL A 268 18.90 12.22 -26.27
C VAL A 268 20.27 12.50 -25.68
N ALA A 269 20.38 13.52 -24.82
CA ALA A 269 21.60 13.82 -24.09
C ALA A 269 21.41 13.42 -22.62
N LEU A 270 22.39 12.71 -22.04
CA LEU A 270 22.46 12.37 -20.63
C LEU A 270 23.69 13.03 -20.02
N THR A 271 23.48 13.71 -18.89
CA THR A 271 24.57 14.34 -18.14
C THR A 271 24.30 14.34 -16.65
N THR A 272 25.33 14.54 -15.87
CA THR A 272 25.27 14.63 -14.41
C THR A 272 25.82 15.98 -13.97
N ILE A 273 25.06 16.75 -13.23
CA ILE A 273 25.48 18.02 -12.65
C ILE A 273 25.54 17.95 -11.13
N CYS A 274 26.49 18.70 -10.55
CA CYS A 274 26.65 18.81 -9.10
C CYS A 274 26.39 20.24 -8.66
N GLU A 275 25.48 20.42 -7.71
CA GLU A 275 25.05 21.74 -7.22
C GLU A 275 25.31 21.88 -5.73
N LYS A 276 25.86 23.02 -5.35
CA LYS A 276 26.01 23.42 -3.94
C LYS A 276 24.73 24.17 -3.51
N GLN A 277 24.09 23.68 -2.46
CA GLN A 277 22.90 24.30 -1.90
C GLN A 277 23.08 24.51 -0.39
N VAL A 278 22.59 25.64 0.14
CA VAL A 278 22.72 25.99 1.56
C VAL A 278 21.40 25.77 2.26
N HIS A 279 21.40 25.04 3.37
CA HIS A 279 20.25 24.81 4.24
C HIS A 279 20.67 24.98 5.69
N GLU A 280 20.00 25.83 6.45
CA GLU A 280 20.30 26.13 7.86
C GLU A 280 21.79 26.43 8.11
N GLY A 281 22.39 27.24 7.25
CA GLY A 281 23.81 27.63 7.35
C GLY A 281 24.82 26.55 6.97
N LYS A 282 24.39 25.36 6.56
CA LYS A 282 25.27 24.28 6.09
C LYS A 282 25.20 24.13 4.58
N THR A 283 26.36 23.97 3.96
CA THR A 283 26.46 23.71 2.51
C THR A 283 26.38 22.21 2.23
N TYR A 284 25.50 21.84 1.31
CA TYR A 284 25.31 20.48 0.83
C TYR A 284 25.64 20.44 -0.66
N LEU A 285 26.33 19.38 -1.10
CA LEU A 285 26.54 19.07 -2.51
C LEU A 285 25.51 18.01 -2.93
N PHE A 286 24.66 18.34 -3.91
CA PHE A 286 23.69 17.43 -4.48
C PHE A 286 24.00 17.12 -5.93
N THR A 287 23.83 15.88 -6.32
CA THR A 287 24.00 15.40 -7.69
C THR A 287 22.63 15.29 -8.35
N ARG A 288 22.52 15.79 -9.58
CA ARG A 288 21.33 15.71 -10.42
C ARG A 288 21.68 15.08 -11.76
N VAL A 289 21.06 13.95 -12.08
CA VAL A 289 21.10 13.35 -13.41
C VAL A 289 20.09 14.08 -14.29
N LEU A 290 20.46 14.45 -15.51
CA LEU A 290 19.59 15.09 -16.49
C LEU A 290 19.45 14.19 -17.72
N ARG A 291 18.24 14.14 -18.27
CA ARG A 291 17.91 13.61 -19.60
C ARG A 291 17.27 14.71 -20.40
N VAL A 292 17.88 15.10 -21.50
CA VAL A 292 17.33 16.06 -22.44
C VAL A 292 17.01 15.32 -23.72
N THR A 293 15.75 15.36 -24.12
CA THR A 293 15.25 14.75 -25.36
C THR A 293 14.82 15.85 -26.30
N GLU A 294 15.44 15.89 -27.49
CA GLU A 294 15.06 16.77 -28.59
C GLU A 294 14.42 15.97 -29.72
N ARG A 295 13.28 16.42 -30.21
CA ARG A 295 12.54 15.77 -31.30
C ARG A 295 12.29 16.80 -32.41
N THR A 296 12.74 16.49 -33.62
CA THR A 296 12.45 17.25 -34.85
C THR A 296 11.42 16.54 -35.73
N VAL A 297 11.10 15.29 -35.39
CA VAL A 297 10.09 14.45 -36.07
C VAL A 297 9.18 13.84 -35.00
N ASP A 298 7.88 13.92 -35.22
CA ASP A 298 6.88 13.35 -34.30
C ASP A 298 6.82 11.80 -34.36
N LYS A 299 5.89 11.21 -33.60
CA LYS A 299 5.68 9.74 -33.57
C LYS A 299 5.09 9.18 -34.87
N HIS A 300 4.58 10.02 -35.76
CA HIS A 300 3.99 9.63 -37.03
C HIS A 300 4.94 9.86 -38.23
N GLY A 301 6.16 10.36 -37.98
CA GLY A 301 7.16 10.63 -39.02
C GLY A 301 7.04 12.02 -39.65
N GLN A 302 6.20 12.92 -39.12
CA GLN A 302 6.03 14.26 -39.59
C GLN A 302 7.08 15.21 -38.98
N TYR A 303 7.71 16.06 -39.83
CA TYR A 303 8.65 17.05 -39.34
C TYR A 303 7.94 18.14 -38.53
N LEU A 304 8.48 18.49 -37.39
CA LEU A 304 8.01 19.56 -36.52
C LEU A 304 8.55 20.91 -37.00
N LEU A 305 7.74 21.95 -36.97
CA LEU A 305 8.14 23.33 -37.33
C LEU A 305 9.22 23.87 -36.37
N THR A 306 9.10 23.50 -35.11
CA THR A 306 10.10 23.79 -34.06
C THR A 306 10.42 22.51 -33.34
N PRO A 307 11.70 22.27 -32.98
CA PRO A 307 12.05 21.11 -32.16
C PRO A 307 11.29 21.08 -30.85
N GLU A 308 10.72 19.91 -30.49
CA GLU A 308 10.17 19.66 -29.16
C GLU A 308 11.30 19.25 -28.23
N VAL A 309 11.47 19.99 -27.13
CA VAL A 309 12.53 19.74 -26.14
C VAL A 309 11.87 19.37 -24.80
N GLU A 310 12.26 18.21 -24.27
CA GLU A 310 11.87 17.72 -22.97
C GLU A 310 13.09 17.60 -22.07
N VAL A 311 13.09 18.27 -20.91
CA VAL A 311 14.16 18.22 -19.91
C VAL A 311 13.64 17.55 -18.67
N GLU A 312 14.26 16.43 -18.29
CA GLU A 312 13.95 15.69 -17.08
C GLU A 312 15.18 15.62 -16.18
N GLY A 313 14.93 15.52 -14.87
CA GLY A 313 16.03 15.42 -13.92
C GLY A 313 15.68 14.54 -12.71
N TRP A 314 16.73 14.02 -12.06
CA TRP A 314 16.61 13.18 -10.87
C TRP A 314 17.75 13.53 -9.89
N TRP A 315 17.37 14.06 -8.74
CA TRP A 315 18.30 14.22 -7.63
C TRP A 315 18.65 12.87 -7.02
N THR A 316 19.92 12.61 -6.81
CA THR A 316 20.37 11.33 -6.27
C THR A 316 21.65 11.46 -5.45
N ASN A 317 21.89 10.47 -4.58
CA ASN A 317 23.19 10.22 -3.94
C ASN A 317 23.80 8.88 -4.38
N LEU A 318 23.25 8.25 -5.41
CA LEU A 318 23.81 7.05 -6.01
C LEU A 318 25.00 7.41 -6.89
N HIS A 319 26.07 6.63 -6.78
CA HIS A 319 27.23 6.69 -7.68
C HIS A 319 27.06 5.63 -8.78
N GLN A 320 26.11 5.86 -9.68
CA GLN A 320 25.75 4.95 -10.76
C GLN A 320 25.65 5.73 -12.09
N PRO A 321 25.86 5.06 -13.25
CA PRO A 321 25.61 5.69 -14.56
C PRO A 321 24.19 6.24 -14.67
N GLU A 322 24.03 7.30 -15.45
CA GLU A 322 22.78 8.04 -15.61
C GLU A 322 21.59 7.12 -15.97
N GLU A 323 21.80 6.22 -16.93
CA GLU A 323 20.74 5.28 -17.35
C GLU A 323 20.31 4.35 -16.23
N GLN A 324 21.26 3.96 -15.37
CA GLN A 324 20.91 3.08 -14.25
C GLN A 324 20.10 3.81 -13.21
N VAL A 325 20.41 5.08 -12.90
CA VAL A 325 19.60 5.92 -12.02
C VAL A 325 18.18 6.08 -12.59
N ILE A 326 18.08 6.38 -13.90
CA ILE A 326 16.79 6.55 -14.58
C ILE A 326 15.98 5.25 -14.53
N ARG A 327 16.56 4.10 -14.88
CA ARG A 327 15.88 2.78 -14.81
C ARG A 327 15.42 2.41 -13.40
N LEU A 328 16.24 2.73 -12.38
CA LEU A 328 15.86 2.50 -10.98
C LEU A 328 14.67 3.37 -10.59
N TYR A 329 14.57 4.60 -11.11
CA TYR A 329 13.43 5.47 -10.88
C TYR A 329 12.17 5.01 -11.65
N GLU A 330 12.28 4.62 -12.90
CA GLU A 330 11.15 4.18 -13.74
C GLU A 330 10.36 3.03 -13.10
N GLY A 331 11.01 2.18 -12.31
CA GLY A 331 10.34 1.14 -11.51
C GLY A 331 9.40 1.68 -10.41
N HIS A 332 9.40 3.00 -10.14
CA HIS A 332 8.48 3.66 -9.20
C HIS A 332 7.01 3.63 -9.67
N GLY A 333 6.75 3.55 -10.97
CA GLY A 333 5.40 3.51 -11.54
C GLY A 333 4.50 2.35 -11.06
N LEU A 334 5.06 1.35 -10.36
CA LEU A 334 4.27 0.28 -9.74
C LEU A 334 3.34 0.77 -8.62
N MET A 335 3.58 1.96 -8.06
CA MET A 335 2.75 2.51 -6.97
C MET A 335 1.31 2.76 -7.38
N GLU A 336 1.05 3.15 -8.63
CA GLU A 336 -0.32 3.34 -9.11
C GLU A 336 -1.17 2.07 -8.94
N GLN A 337 -0.57 0.89 -9.12
CA GLN A 337 -1.25 -0.37 -8.87
C GLN A 337 -1.54 -0.58 -7.38
N PHE A 338 -0.61 -0.23 -6.48
CA PHE A 338 -0.81 -0.34 -5.03
C PHE A 338 -1.93 0.60 -4.57
N HIS A 339 -1.95 1.83 -5.06
CA HIS A 339 -3.03 2.80 -4.79
C HIS A 339 -4.39 2.28 -5.29
N SER A 340 -4.43 1.69 -6.49
CA SER A 340 -5.64 1.08 -7.03
C SER A 340 -6.14 -0.08 -6.15
N GLU A 341 -5.24 -0.90 -5.61
CA GLU A 341 -5.60 -2.00 -4.71
C GLU A 341 -6.26 -1.49 -3.41
N PHE A 342 -5.76 -0.39 -2.84
CA PHE A 342 -6.42 0.26 -1.71
C PHE A 342 -7.81 0.76 -2.10
N LYS A 343 -7.90 1.54 -3.17
CA LYS A 343 -9.13 2.22 -3.55
C LYS A 343 -10.23 1.24 -3.96
N THR A 344 -9.91 0.30 -4.84
CA THR A 344 -10.91 -0.56 -5.49
C THR A 344 -11.02 -1.95 -4.88
N ASP A 345 -9.89 -2.58 -4.48
CA ASP A 345 -9.95 -3.96 -4.01
C ASP A 345 -10.36 -4.05 -2.54
N LEU A 346 -9.98 -3.06 -1.72
CA LEU A 346 -10.44 -2.92 -0.34
C LEU A 346 -11.70 -2.02 -0.20
N ASP A 347 -12.23 -1.51 -1.31
CA ASP A 347 -13.44 -0.67 -1.37
C ASP A 347 -13.36 0.59 -0.49
N ILE A 348 -12.16 1.23 -0.37
CA ILE A 348 -11.99 2.42 0.46
C ILE A 348 -11.89 3.74 -0.31
N GLU A 349 -12.19 3.77 -1.61
CA GLU A 349 -12.25 5.03 -2.38
C GLU A 349 -13.15 6.05 -1.66
N ARG A 350 -14.29 5.60 -1.14
CA ARG A 350 -15.21 6.41 -0.35
C ARG A 350 -15.16 5.98 1.12
N LEU A 351 -14.46 6.75 1.93
CA LEU A 351 -14.34 6.47 3.36
C LEU A 351 -15.70 6.57 4.08
N PRO A 352 -16.00 5.67 5.05
CA PRO A 352 -17.35 5.50 5.57
C PRO A 352 -17.78 6.56 6.59
N SER A 353 -16.87 7.21 7.31
CA SER A 353 -17.19 8.14 8.39
C SER A 353 -17.30 9.60 7.93
N GLY A 354 -18.10 10.40 8.64
CA GLY A 354 -18.09 11.86 8.53
C GLY A 354 -16.88 12.51 9.22
N LYS A 355 -16.23 11.81 10.16
CA LYS A 355 -15.14 12.34 10.99
C LYS A 355 -13.78 11.99 10.39
N PHE A 356 -12.89 12.98 10.33
CA PHE A 356 -11.53 12.80 9.79
C PHE A 356 -10.71 11.80 10.59
N ALA A 357 -10.73 11.88 11.92
CA ALA A 357 -9.96 10.98 12.79
C ALA A 357 -10.39 9.52 12.63
N THR A 358 -11.69 9.25 12.50
CA THR A 358 -12.22 7.91 12.26
C THR A 358 -11.81 7.38 10.89
N ASN A 359 -11.85 8.23 9.87
CA ASN A 359 -11.38 7.87 8.53
C ASN A 359 -9.87 7.60 8.51
N ALA A 360 -9.07 8.33 9.30
CA ALA A 360 -7.64 8.03 9.46
C ALA A 360 -7.42 6.65 10.12
N LEU A 361 -8.23 6.27 11.12
CA LEU A 361 -8.21 4.91 11.68
C LEU A 361 -8.62 3.86 10.63
N VAL A 362 -9.65 4.13 9.81
CA VAL A 362 -10.06 3.25 8.70
C VAL A 362 -8.90 3.01 7.75
N MET A 363 -8.13 4.05 7.39
CA MET A 363 -6.94 3.92 6.53
C MET A 363 -5.87 3.03 7.17
N SER A 364 -5.62 3.16 8.47
CA SER A 364 -4.66 2.28 9.17
C SER A 364 -5.15 0.82 9.22
N LEU A 365 -6.45 0.58 9.48
CA LEU A 365 -7.05 -0.76 9.43
C LEU A 365 -6.97 -1.36 8.03
N ALA A 366 -7.20 -0.55 6.99
CA ALA A 366 -7.04 -0.96 5.61
C ALA A 366 -5.58 -1.28 5.28
N THR A 367 -4.61 -0.57 5.86
CA THR A 367 -3.19 -0.87 5.72
C THR A 367 -2.83 -2.23 6.33
N LEU A 368 -3.38 -2.57 7.49
CA LEU A 368 -3.22 -3.89 8.10
C LEU A 368 -3.87 -4.99 7.24
N ALA A 369 -5.12 -4.79 6.80
CA ALA A 369 -5.84 -5.73 5.93
C ALA A 369 -5.11 -5.95 4.59
N TYR A 370 -4.60 -4.87 3.98
CA TYR A 370 -3.78 -4.90 2.77
C TYR A 370 -2.56 -5.83 2.95
N ASN A 371 -1.81 -5.68 4.03
CA ASN A 371 -0.60 -6.48 4.27
C ASN A 371 -0.94 -7.94 4.60
N ILE A 372 -2.04 -8.20 5.32
CA ILE A 372 -2.51 -9.57 5.56
C ILE A 372 -2.86 -10.25 4.22
N LEU A 373 -3.63 -9.61 3.36
CA LEU A 373 -3.97 -10.13 2.04
C LEU A 373 -2.72 -10.28 1.16
N ARG A 374 -1.79 -9.33 1.21
CA ARG A 374 -0.50 -9.40 0.51
C ARG A 374 0.29 -10.63 0.96
N PHE A 375 0.37 -10.88 2.26
CA PHE A 375 1.04 -12.07 2.82
C PHE A 375 0.36 -13.36 2.35
N ILE A 376 -0.97 -13.46 2.46
CA ILE A 376 -1.74 -14.63 2.01
C ILE A 376 -1.49 -14.91 0.52
N GLY A 377 -1.50 -13.86 -0.31
CA GLY A 377 -1.22 -13.97 -1.73
C GLY A 377 0.21 -14.41 -2.04
N GLN A 378 1.20 -13.87 -1.35
CA GLN A 378 2.61 -14.26 -1.52
C GLN A 378 2.86 -15.70 -1.04
N ALA A 379 2.20 -16.12 0.02
CA ALA A 379 2.36 -17.47 0.57
C ALA A 379 1.63 -18.56 -0.24
N GLY A 380 0.43 -18.25 -0.79
CA GLY A 380 -0.43 -19.27 -1.40
C GLY A 380 -0.55 -19.20 -2.92
N LEU A 381 -0.31 -18.02 -3.54
CA LEU A 381 -0.61 -17.83 -4.97
C LEU A 381 0.61 -17.60 -5.86
N MET A 382 1.82 -17.82 -5.34
CA MET A 382 3.07 -17.57 -6.09
C MET A 382 3.79 -18.84 -6.55
N GLY A 383 3.41 -20.01 -6.05
CA GLY A 383 4.02 -21.31 -6.39
C GLY A 383 3.16 -22.15 -7.35
N ASP A 384 3.63 -23.37 -7.63
CA ASP A 384 3.03 -24.30 -8.57
C ASP A 384 1.63 -24.81 -8.18
N ILE A 385 1.33 -24.79 -6.88
CA ILE A 385 -0.01 -25.15 -6.35
C ILE A 385 -1.04 -24.02 -6.48
N SER A 386 -0.64 -22.87 -7.00
CA SER A 386 -1.54 -21.74 -7.22
C SER A 386 -2.60 -22.09 -8.27
N PRO A 387 -3.89 -21.81 -8.01
CA PRO A 387 -4.92 -21.92 -9.04
C PRO A 387 -4.72 -20.92 -10.19
N VAL A 388 -3.97 -19.83 -9.91
CA VAL A 388 -3.66 -18.77 -10.89
C VAL A 388 -2.28 -19.03 -11.48
N ARG A 389 -2.23 -19.51 -12.72
CA ARG A 389 -0.98 -19.94 -13.38
C ARG A 389 -0.18 -18.86 -14.08
N HIS A 390 -0.78 -17.68 -14.30
CA HIS A 390 -0.06 -16.57 -14.96
C HIS A 390 1.14 -16.11 -14.14
N PRO A 391 2.36 -16.00 -14.71
CA PRO A 391 3.54 -15.54 -13.98
C PRO A 391 3.38 -14.11 -13.48
N ALA A 392 3.69 -13.89 -12.23
CA ALA A 392 3.65 -12.55 -11.63
C ALA A 392 4.65 -12.45 -10.46
N LYS A 393 5.16 -11.25 -10.19
CA LYS A 393 5.98 -10.97 -9.00
C LYS A 393 5.16 -10.91 -7.71
N ARG A 394 3.87 -10.63 -7.86
CA ARG A 394 2.86 -10.58 -6.79
C ARG A 394 1.46 -10.74 -7.38
N ARG A 395 0.49 -11.10 -6.55
CA ARG A 395 -0.93 -11.11 -6.94
C ARG A 395 -1.62 -9.85 -6.47
N ARG A 396 -2.53 -9.34 -7.29
CA ARG A 396 -3.42 -8.24 -6.92
C ARG A 396 -4.34 -8.69 -5.76
N LEU A 397 -4.68 -7.78 -4.84
CA LEU A 397 -5.51 -8.12 -3.68
C LEU A 397 -6.87 -8.69 -4.09
N LYS A 398 -7.50 -8.16 -5.13
CA LYS A 398 -8.75 -8.71 -5.68
C LYS A 398 -8.61 -10.20 -6.03
N THR A 399 -7.49 -10.59 -6.65
CA THR A 399 -7.21 -12.01 -6.95
C THR A 399 -7.07 -12.82 -5.66
N VAL A 400 -6.39 -12.30 -4.64
CA VAL A 400 -6.25 -12.98 -3.35
C VAL A 400 -7.61 -13.15 -2.67
N ILE A 401 -8.45 -12.13 -2.70
CA ILE A 401 -9.82 -12.18 -2.17
C ILE A 401 -10.63 -13.26 -2.90
N GLN A 402 -10.60 -13.28 -4.22
CA GLN A 402 -11.36 -14.23 -5.03
C GLN A 402 -10.89 -15.67 -4.85
N GLU A 403 -9.57 -15.91 -4.82
CA GLU A 403 -9.00 -17.26 -4.87
C GLU A 403 -8.78 -17.89 -3.48
N LEU A 404 -8.62 -17.09 -2.42
CA LEU A 404 -8.30 -17.60 -1.09
C LEU A 404 -9.22 -17.11 0.03
N ILE A 405 -9.86 -15.95 -0.11
CA ILE A 405 -10.81 -15.48 0.92
C ILE A 405 -12.22 -15.97 0.59
N THR A 406 -12.68 -15.80 -0.64
CA THR A 406 -14.03 -16.16 -1.09
C THR A 406 -14.05 -17.62 -1.56
N LEU A 407 -13.82 -18.55 -0.65
CA LEU A 407 -13.94 -19.98 -0.89
C LEU A 407 -15.09 -20.54 -0.08
N ALA A 408 -15.94 -21.34 -0.73
CA ALA A 408 -17.08 -21.98 -0.07
C ALA A 408 -16.65 -23.27 0.65
N ALA A 409 -17.12 -23.43 1.89
CA ALA A 409 -17.00 -24.69 2.61
C ALA A 409 -18.17 -24.90 3.56
N ARG A 410 -18.44 -26.17 3.85
CA ARG A 410 -19.32 -26.57 4.95
C ARG A 410 -18.52 -26.58 6.26
N VAL A 411 -19.05 -25.92 7.28
CA VAL A 411 -18.44 -25.88 8.62
C VAL A 411 -19.04 -26.99 9.47
N VAL A 412 -18.27 -28.02 9.75
CA VAL A 412 -18.70 -29.18 10.53
C VAL A 412 -18.12 -29.13 11.93
N ARG A 413 -18.96 -29.15 12.96
CA ARG A 413 -18.53 -29.21 14.36
C ARG A 413 -18.66 -30.63 14.89
N LYS A 414 -17.58 -31.20 15.38
CA LYS A 414 -17.55 -32.51 16.02
C LYS A 414 -16.79 -32.41 17.34
N ALA A 415 -17.49 -32.60 18.46
CA ALA A 415 -16.91 -32.55 19.80
C ALA A 415 -16.01 -31.30 19.99
N ARG A 416 -14.68 -31.45 19.95
CA ARG A 416 -13.68 -30.38 20.16
C ARG A 416 -13.06 -29.87 18.86
N ARG A 417 -13.57 -30.26 17.67
CA ARG A 417 -12.98 -29.93 16.38
C ARG A 417 -13.96 -29.17 15.50
N VAL A 418 -13.47 -28.14 14.83
CA VAL A 418 -14.17 -27.48 13.73
C VAL A 418 -13.47 -27.86 12.43
N ILE A 419 -14.22 -28.43 11.49
CA ILE A 419 -13.72 -28.94 10.23
C ILE A 419 -14.29 -28.06 9.12
N LEU A 420 -13.44 -27.50 8.28
CA LEU A 420 -13.83 -26.83 7.05
C LEU A 420 -13.80 -27.88 5.93
N ARG A 421 -14.97 -28.23 5.40
CA ARG A 421 -15.11 -29.23 4.34
C ARG A 421 -15.34 -28.53 3.02
N PHE A 422 -14.29 -28.45 2.22
CA PHE A 422 -14.33 -27.88 0.87
C PHE A 422 -14.97 -28.84 -0.13
N GLY A 423 -15.51 -28.29 -1.22
CA GLY A 423 -16.02 -29.08 -2.32
C GLY A 423 -14.93 -29.92 -3.02
N ARG A 424 -15.33 -31.03 -3.62
CA ARG A 424 -14.41 -32.01 -4.28
C ARG A 424 -13.44 -31.35 -5.29
N HIS A 425 -13.87 -30.31 -5.98
CA HIS A 425 -13.12 -29.64 -7.04
C HIS A 425 -12.80 -28.18 -6.67
N CYS A 426 -12.49 -27.89 -5.40
CA CYS A 426 -12.07 -26.56 -4.98
C CYS A 426 -10.64 -26.25 -5.47
N PRO A 427 -10.43 -25.38 -6.45
CA PRO A 427 -9.11 -25.15 -7.05
C PRO A 427 -8.13 -24.46 -6.09
N GLY A 428 -8.65 -23.68 -5.13
CA GLY A 428 -7.84 -22.95 -4.13
C GLY A 428 -7.48 -23.79 -2.90
N PHE A 429 -7.94 -25.06 -2.77
CA PHE A 429 -7.78 -25.83 -1.54
C PHE A 429 -6.33 -26.06 -1.13
N GLU A 430 -5.46 -26.49 -2.06
CA GLU A 430 -4.06 -26.78 -1.75
C GLU A 430 -3.29 -25.49 -1.37
N ALA A 431 -3.56 -24.40 -2.07
CA ALA A 431 -2.98 -23.11 -1.74
C ALA A 431 -3.47 -22.60 -0.37
N PHE A 432 -4.76 -22.75 -0.07
CA PHE A 432 -5.33 -22.44 1.24
C PHE A 432 -4.65 -23.27 2.35
N ARG A 433 -4.54 -24.59 2.15
CA ARG A 433 -3.90 -25.50 3.10
C ARG A 433 -2.46 -25.09 3.40
N LEU A 434 -1.67 -24.81 2.37
CA LEU A 434 -0.29 -24.38 2.51
C LEU A 434 -0.18 -23.11 3.40
N VAL A 435 -1.01 -22.09 3.12
CA VAL A 435 -1.01 -20.86 3.93
C VAL A 435 -1.46 -21.16 5.36
N TYR A 436 -2.49 -21.98 5.54
CA TYR A 436 -3.02 -22.33 6.85
C TYR A 436 -1.98 -23.07 7.71
N ASP A 437 -1.30 -24.07 7.13
CA ASP A 437 -0.27 -24.87 7.82
C ASP A 437 0.93 -23.98 8.22
N ARG A 438 1.31 -23.03 7.37
CA ARG A 438 2.36 -22.05 7.69
C ARG A 438 1.99 -21.14 8.88
N LEU A 439 0.71 -20.92 9.13
CA LEU A 439 0.20 -20.10 10.24
C LEU A 439 -0.05 -20.89 11.52
N LEU A 440 0.15 -22.23 11.52
CA LEU A 440 0.11 -23.03 12.74
C LEU A 440 1.36 -22.74 13.59
N PRO A 441 1.21 -22.69 14.92
CA PRO A 441 2.39 -22.66 15.79
C PRO A 441 3.22 -23.92 15.57
N ALA A 442 4.55 -23.74 15.52
CA ALA A 442 5.51 -24.84 15.44
C ALA A 442 5.45 -25.72 16.70
#